data_21f3ff6a08ccb05dae6a877e0a34d0d9
#
_entry.id   21f3ff6a08ccb05dae6a877e0a34d0d9
#
_cell.length_a   1.000
_cell.length_b   1.000
_cell.length_c   1.000
_cell.angle_alpha   90.00
_cell.angle_beta   90.00
_cell.angle_gamma   90.00
#
_symmetry.space_group_name_H-M   'P 1'
#
loop_
_entity.id
_entity.type
_entity.pdbx_description
1 polymer ?
#
loop_
_entity_poly.entity_id
_entity_poly.type
_entity_poly.pdbx_seq_one_letter_code
_entity_poly.pdbx_strand_id
1 'polypeptide(L)'
;MKGLSFWLIGFFLYCIAGSAVAKEVVIVTSFPKELFETYKKTFEAKHPGISVVINSKQTNAGVTYLRETKAKPEADIFWVSAPDAFQTLESEGLLEKHTPPKEIMARIPAKIGNFPIHDPDGKYFGFAISGYGLMWNKNYLRAHKLPAPKEWTDLTNPRYHGHLVISAPSRSGTTHLTVETILQAYGWEKGWGLLLNSGGNMGTITERSFGVPEAVISAQYGIGVVIDFFGLSAIASGQPVEFVYPALTSVVPASVGIVKGGPNPDNALAFVNYLLSEAGQLVLFSPEIARLPVIPDLYAKAPKDYPNPFKSKMGGVNFNDELSSGRRDVVNSLYDHIITFRHRELRDAWGSIYKAEEALTKSKSANTAQAKTLLAEAKKLASQAPINDKRASDKEVTGAFKSKSGLKAQLETEWETFARSNYDKAKEQANRAAAMAR
;
A
#
# COMPACT_ATOMS: atom_id res chain seq x y z
N MET A 1 17.87 -77.80 52.56
CA MET A 1 18.70 -76.61 52.51
C MET A 1 17.98 -75.59 51.64
N LYS A 2 17.60 -74.43 52.24
CA LYS A 2 16.64 -73.45 51.72
C LYS A 2 17.37 -72.49 50.82
N GLY A 3 16.89 -72.33 49.54
CA GLY A 3 17.33 -71.29 48.58
C GLY A 3 16.41 -70.09 48.63
N LEU A 4 16.96 -68.95 48.96
CA LEU A 4 16.27 -67.62 49.03
C LEU A 4 16.26 -66.99 47.64
N SER A 5 15.08 -66.78 47.06
CA SER A 5 14.90 -66.01 45.79
C SER A 5 14.71 -64.56 46.13
N PHE A 6 15.65 -63.71 45.70
CA PHE A 6 15.49 -62.21 45.72
C PHE A 6 14.72 -61.74 44.51
N TRP A 7 13.54 -61.09 44.69
CA TRP A 7 12.84 -60.36 43.70
C TRP A 7 13.31 -58.90 43.68
N LEU A 8 13.96 -58.49 42.59
CA LEU A 8 14.29 -57.10 42.29
C LEU A 8 13.07 -56.47 41.60
N ILE A 9 12.36 -55.58 42.31
CA ILE A 9 11.31 -54.74 41.73
C ILE A 9 12.02 -53.53 41.14
N GLY A 10 12.17 -53.52 39.80
CA GLY A 10 12.62 -52.39 39.06
C GLY A 10 11.50 -51.33 38.93
N PHE A 11 11.67 -50.18 39.59
CA PHE A 11 10.78 -49.03 39.48
C PHE A 11 11.14 -48.28 38.16
N PHE A 12 10.37 -48.53 37.09
CA PHE A 12 10.45 -47.78 35.86
C PHE A 12 9.77 -46.41 36.06
N LEU A 13 10.56 -45.36 36.33
CA LEU A 13 10.06 -43.97 36.23
C LEU A 13 9.79 -43.66 34.77
N TYR A 14 8.53 -43.73 34.39
CA TYR A 14 8.05 -43.19 33.12
C TYR A 14 8.07 -41.65 33.22
N CYS A 15 9.16 -41.01 32.74
CA CYS A 15 9.14 -39.58 32.44
C CYS A 15 8.12 -39.34 31.31
N ILE A 16 6.89 -38.98 31.64
CA ILE A 16 5.94 -38.40 30.70
C ILE A 16 6.51 -37.01 30.36
N ALA A 17 7.37 -36.96 29.34
CA ALA A 17 7.65 -35.72 28.67
C ALA A 17 6.35 -35.30 27.97
N GLY A 18 5.52 -34.56 28.68
CA GLY A 18 4.38 -33.87 28.09
C GLY A 18 4.94 -33.03 26.95
N SER A 19 4.66 -33.42 25.70
CA SER A 19 4.87 -32.57 24.56
C SER A 19 4.03 -31.31 24.80
N ALA A 20 4.65 -30.24 25.28
CA ALA A 20 4.04 -28.93 25.33
C ALA A 20 3.64 -28.64 23.89
N VAL A 21 2.34 -28.72 23.57
CA VAL A 21 1.81 -28.22 22.29
C VAL A 21 2.28 -26.78 22.21
N ALA A 22 3.16 -26.49 21.27
CA ALA A 22 3.63 -25.12 21.07
C ALA A 22 2.41 -24.25 20.86
N LYS A 23 2.22 -23.26 21.74
CA LYS A 23 1.16 -22.27 21.56
C LYS A 23 1.49 -21.46 20.32
N GLU A 24 0.53 -21.25 19.44
CA GLU A 24 0.75 -20.49 18.21
C GLU A 24 0.02 -19.14 18.22
N VAL A 25 0.45 -18.24 17.36
CA VAL A 25 -0.29 -17.03 16.99
C VAL A 25 -0.35 -16.94 15.46
N VAL A 26 -1.56 -16.94 14.92
CA VAL A 26 -1.81 -16.91 13.47
C VAL A 26 -2.03 -15.47 13.01
N ILE A 27 -1.17 -15.00 12.11
CA ILE A 27 -1.12 -13.62 11.68
C ILE A 27 -1.44 -13.51 10.19
N VAL A 28 -2.53 -12.82 9.86
CA VAL A 28 -2.83 -12.40 8.47
C VAL A 28 -2.09 -11.10 8.20
N THR A 29 -1.22 -11.12 7.19
CA THR A 29 -0.41 -9.94 6.84
C THR A 29 -0.17 -9.79 5.35
N SER A 30 -0.05 -8.54 4.89
CA SER A 30 0.41 -8.19 3.54
C SER A 30 1.86 -7.70 3.50
N PHE A 31 2.54 -7.68 4.63
CA PHE A 31 3.93 -7.25 4.70
C PHE A 31 4.89 -8.21 3.98
N PRO A 32 6.03 -7.71 3.50
CA PRO A 32 7.05 -8.53 2.86
C PRO A 32 7.75 -9.45 3.88
N LYS A 33 8.37 -10.50 3.35
CA LYS A 33 9.00 -11.58 4.13
C LYS A 33 10.07 -11.06 5.10
N GLU A 34 10.87 -10.10 4.68
CA GLU A 34 11.96 -9.51 5.46
C GLU A 34 11.44 -8.93 6.78
N LEU A 35 10.26 -8.30 6.76
CA LEU A 35 9.65 -7.74 7.95
C LEU A 35 9.09 -8.84 8.86
N PHE A 36 8.19 -9.67 8.35
CA PHE A 36 7.50 -10.60 9.24
C PHE A 36 8.41 -11.72 9.76
N GLU A 37 9.42 -12.18 9.01
CA GLU A 37 10.38 -13.18 9.50
C GLU A 37 11.29 -12.59 10.59
N THR A 38 11.72 -11.34 10.46
CA THR A 38 12.52 -10.70 11.50
C THR A 38 11.71 -10.53 12.79
N TYR A 39 10.45 -10.10 12.71
CA TYR A 39 9.59 -10.02 13.88
C TYR A 39 9.26 -11.40 14.46
N LYS A 40 8.98 -12.39 13.63
CA LYS A 40 8.80 -13.78 14.07
C LYS A 40 10.00 -14.25 14.90
N LYS A 41 11.21 -14.17 14.33
CA LYS A 41 12.45 -14.58 14.99
C LYS A 41 12.67 -13.86 16.33
N THR A 42 12.50 -12.54 16.35
CA THR A 42 12.77 -11.73 17.54
C THR A 42 11.69 -11.87 18.61
N PHE A 43 10.43 -12.09 18.21
CA PHE A 43 9.33 -12.39 19.11
C PHE A 43 9.47 -13.78 19.74
N GLU A 44 9.67 -14.82 18.94
CA GLU A 44 9.83 -16.21 19.41
C GLU A 44 11.03 -16.37 20.37
N ALA A 45 12.11 -15.62 20.12
CA ALA A 45 13.25 -15.58 21.04
C ALA A 45 12.91 -14.98 22.42
N LYS A 46 11.98 -14.02 22.49
CA LYS A 46 11.52 -13.39 23.73
C LYS A 46 10.36 -14.11 24.41
N HIS A 47 9.63 -14.89 23.65
CA HIS A 47 8.45 -15.64 24.10
C HIS A 47 8.61 -17.13 23.79
N PRO A 48 9.56 -17.82 24.44
CA PRO A 48 9.80 -19.25 24.19
C PRO A 48 8.53 -20.05 24.46
N GLY A 49 8.16 -20.90 23.52
CA GLY A 49 6.93 -21.69 23.57
C GLY A 49 5.72 -21.08 22.80
N ILE A 50 5.87 -19.89 22.21
CA ILE A 50 4.89 -19.34 21.26
C ILE A 50 5.52 -19.34 19.86
N SER A 51 4.88 -19.99 18.89
CA SER A 51 5.28 -19.97 17.49
C SER A 51 4.40 -19.01 16.68
N VAL A 52 5.01 -18.27 15.74
CA VAL A 52 4.30 -17.35 14.84
C VAL A 52 4.00 -18.08 13.52
N VAL A 53 2.73 -18.14 13.17
CA VAL A 53 2.24 -18.69 11.89
C VAL A 53 1.81 -17.54 11.00
N ILE A 54 2.44 -17.40 9.83
CA ILE A 54 2.15 -16.31 8.88
C ILE A 54 1.22 -16.80 7.78
N ASN A 55 0.05 -16.14 7.66
CA ASN A 55 -0.89 -16.27 6.56
C ASN A 55 -0.74 -15.03 5.65
N SER A 56 0.18 -15.09 4.68
CA SER A 56 0.45 -13.97 3.78
C SER A 56 -0.66 -13.81 2.75
N LYS A 57 -1.32 -12.66 2.77
CA LYS A 57 -2.39 -12.28 1.84
C LYS A 57 -2.22 -10.82 1.38
N GLN A 58 -2.73 -10.50 0.20
CA GLN A 58 -2.95 -9.09 -0.18
C GLN A 58 -3.92 -8.44 0.81
N THR A 59 -3.80 -7.13 1.08
CA THR A 59 -4.60 -6.44 2.11
C THR A 59 -6.11 -6.69 1.93
N ASN A 60 -6.65 -6.50 0.72
CA ASN A 60 -8.07 -6.70 0.47
C ASN A 60 -8.48 -8.17 0.56
N ALA A 61 -7.63 -9.10 0.12
CA ALA A 61 -7.86 -10.53 0.29
C ALA A 61 -7.85 -10.93 1.78
N GLY A 62 -7.01 -10.27 2.60
CA GLY A 62 -6.99 -10.44 4.05
C GLY A 62 -8.29 -9.96 4.71
N VAL A 63 -8.79 -8.78 4.32
CA VAL A 63 -10.09 -8.28 4.80
C VAL A 63 -11.23 -9.25 4.42
N THR A 64 -11.25 -9.70 3.17
CA THR A 64 -12.26 -10.68 2.70
C THR A 64 -12.17 -11.99 3.48
N TYR A 65 -10.96 -12.50 3.71
CA TYR A 65 -10.74 -13.72 4.48
C TYR A 65 -11.28 -13.61 5.91
N LEU A 66 -11.04 -12.50 6.61
CA LEU A 66 -11.57 -12.29 7.96
C LEU A 66 -13.11 -12.18 7.98
N ARG A 67 -13.72 -11.62 6.96
CA ARG A 67 -15.18 -11.60 6.78
C ARG A 67 -15.77 -13.01 6.59
N GLU A 68 -15.13 -13.81 5.75
CA GLU A 68 -15.57 -15.15 5.41
C GLU A 68 -15.42 -16.12 6.60
N THR A 69 -14.38 -15.94 7.41
CA THR A 69 -14.09 -16.79 8.57
C THR A 69 -14.70 -16.29 9.87
N LYS A 70 -15.48 -15.19 9.87
CA LYS A 70 -16.00 -14.54 11.10
C LYS A 70 -16.78 -15.44 12.05
N ALA A 71 -17.44 -16.48 11.52
CA ALA A 71 -18.22 -17.43 12.34
C ALA A 71 -17.33 -18.43 13.11
N LYS A 72 -16.12 -18.69 12.58
CA LYS A 72 -15.09 -19.53 13.19
C LYS A 72 -13.74 -18.96 12.77
N PRO A 73 -13.23 -17.93 13.47
CA PRO A 73 -11.96 -17.29 13.10
C PRO A 73 -10.79 -18.27 13.16
N GLU A 74 -9.94 -18.19 12.13
CA GLU A 74 -8.74 -19.03 12.00
C GLU A 74 -7.45 -18.19 12.17
N ALA A 75 -7.60 -16.87 12.33
CA ALA A 75 -6.51 -15.95 12.56
C ALA A 75 -6.70 -15.21 13.89
N ASP A 76 -5.58 -14.85 14.51
CA ASP A 76 -5.54 -14.11 15.77
C ASP A 76 -5.28 -12.62 15.54
N ILE A 77 -4.52 -12.30 14.49
CA ILE A 77 -4.02 -10.95 14.24
C ILE A 77 -4.21 -10.59 12.76
N PHE A 78 -4.61 -9.33 12.53
CA PHE A 78 -4.51 -8.64 11.25
C PHE A 78 -3.40 -7.57 11.34
N TRP A 79 -2.39 -7.64 10.47
CA TRP A 79 -1.21 -6.80 10.54
C TRP A 79 -0.78 -6.30 9.16
N VAL A 80 -1.13 -5.05 8.83
CA VAL A 80 -0.94 -4.47 7.49
C VAL A 80 -0.63 -2.96 7.55
N SER A 81 -0.21 -2.37 6.41
CA SER A 81 0.14 -0.96 6.31
C SER A 81 -1.00 -0.03 5.84
N ALA A 82 -2.24 -0.51 5.88
CA ALA A 82 -3.41 0.22 5.38
C ALA A 82 -4.40 0.51 6.52
N PRO A 83 -4.38 1.70 7.15
CA PRO A 83 -5.24 2.03 8.28
C PRO A 83 -6.73 1.97 7.94
N ASP A 84 -7.15 2.34 6.74
CA ASP A 84 -8.52 2.26 6.25
C ASP A 84 -9.07 0.81 6.19
N ALA A 85 -8.21 -0.19 6.05
CA ALA A 85 -8.61 -1.59 6.18
C ALA A 85 -9.03 -1.95 7.62
N PHE A 86 -8.36 -1.34 8.62
CA PHE A 86 -8.73 -1.52 10.03
C PHE A 86 -10.07 -0.86 10.36
N GLN A 87 -10.33 0.34 9.85
CA GLN A 87 -11.62 1.00 10.03
C GLN A 87 -12.76 0.20 9.40
N THR A 88 -12.51 -0.41 8.24
CA THR A 88 -13.46 -1.33 7.62
C THR A 88 -13.77 -2.51 8.54
N LEU A 89 -12.73 -3.19 9.05
CA LEU A 89 -12.91 -4.34 9.96
C LEU A 89 -13.55 -3.95 11.29
N GLU A 90 -13.22 -2.77 11.82
CA GLU A 90 -13.81 -2.21 13.04
C GLU A 90 -15.30 -1.95 12.86
N SER A 91 -15.70 -1.24 11.79
CA SER A 91 -17.11 -0.95 11.49
C SER A 91 -17.97 -2.21 11.30
N GLU A 92 -17.34 -3.32 10.93
CA GLU A 92 -17.95 -4.64 10.80
C GLU A 92 -17.89 -5.49 12.08
N GLY A 93 -17.29 -4.96 13.16
CA GLY A 93 -17.17 -5.64 14.45
C GLY A 93 -16.25 -6.87 14.43
N LEU A 94 -15.23 -6.88 13.55
CA LEU A 94 -14.31 -8.01 13.37
C LEU A 94 -13.00 -7.88 14.16
N LEU A 95 -12.80 -6.77 14.88
CA LEU A 95 -11.63 -6.54 15.73
C LEU A 95 -12.01 -6.59 17.22
N GLU A 96 -11.12 -7.16 18.03
CA GLU A 96 -11.24 -7.23 19.47
C GLU A 96 -10.63 -5.97 20.11
N LYS A 97 -11.24 -5.51 21.19
CA LYS A 97 -10.69 -4.40 21.98
C LYS A 97 -9.53 -4.89 22.84
N HIS A 98 -8.45 -4.11 22.82
CA HIS A 98 -7.30 -4.34 23.69
C HIS A 98 -6.81 -3.03 24.33
N THR A 99 -6.15 -3.12 25.46
CA THR A 99 -5.48 -2.00 26.13
C THR A 99 -4.03 -2.40 26.39
N PRO A 100 -3.07 -1.92 25.57
CA PRO A 100 -1.65 -2.17 25.82
C PRO A 100 -1.20 -1.57 27.15
N PRO A 101 -0.07 -2.04 27.73
CA PRO A 101 0.49 -1.51 28.97
C PRO A 101 0.65 0.02 28.95
N LYS A 102 0.28 0.68 30.05
CA LYS A 102 0.30 2.16 30.16
C LYS A 102 1.67 2.76 29.86
N GLU A 103 2.73 2.10 30.30
CA GLU A 103 4.13 2.51 30.07
C GLU A 103 4.52 2.50 28.58
N ILE A 104 3.94 1.61 27.79
CA ILE A 104 4.11 1.60 26.34
C ILE A 104 3.34 2.75 25.70
N MET A 105 2.05 2.86 26.03
CA MET A 105 1.17 3.86 25.43
C MET A 105 1.57 5.30 25.78
N ALA A 106 2.15 5.54 26.95
CA ALA A 106 2.64 6.87 27.35
C ALA A 106 3.77 7.39 26.45
N ARG A 107 4.47 6.53 25.71
CA ARG A 107 5.57 6.91 24.81
C ARG A 107 5.10 7.12 23.36
N ILE A 108 3.89 6.70 23.02
CA ILE A 108 3.34 6.80 21.67
C ILE A 108 2.43 8.02 21.61
N PRO A 109 2.70 9.01 20.74
CA PRO A 109 1.81 10.15 20.56
C PRO A 109 0.43 9.71 20.04
N ALA A 110 -0.61 10.45 20.39
CA ALA A 110 -1.95 10.18 19.92
C ALA A 110 -2.09 10.31 18.38
N LYS A 111 -1.30 11.21 17.77
CA LYS A 111 -1.39 11.54 16.34
C LYS A 111 -0.01 11.75 15.72
N ILE A 112 0.05 11.51 14.40
CA ILE A 112 1.11 11.99 13.52
C ILE A 112 0.50 12.93 12.48
N GLY A 113 0.91 14.21 12.49
CA GLY A 113 0.14 15.25 11.80
C GLY A 113 -1.31 15.27 12.31
N ASN A 114 -2.27 15.12 11.42
CA ASN A 114 -3.69 15.01 11.78
C ASN A 114 -4.19 13.55 11.88
N PHE A 115 -3.33 12.56 11.60
CA PHE A 115 -3.72 11.16 11.58
C PHE A 115 -3.58 10.52 12.97
N PRO A 116 -4.63 9.88 13.53
CA PRO A 116 -4.52 9.10 14.77
C PRO A 116 -3.54 7.93 14.59
N ILE A 117 -2.60 7.76 15.53
CA ILE A 117 -1.68 6.62 15.47
C ILE A 117 -2.37 5.32 15.90
N HIS A 118 -3.35 5.42 16.79
CA HIS A 118 -4.14 4.28 17.25
C HIS A 118 -5.62 4.63 17.34
N ASP A 119 -6.43 3.63 17.27
CA ASP A 119 -7.87 3.75 17.44
C ASP A 119 -8.23 4.19 18.87
N PRO A 120 -9.10 5.20 19.06
CA PRO A 120 -9.54 5.65 20.38
C PRO A 120 -10.21 4.55 21.23
N ASP A 121 -10.92 3.63 20.60
CA ASP A 121 -11.62 2.52 21.27
C ASP A 121 -10.71 1.30 21.51
N GLY A 122 -9.46 1.34 21.06
CA GLY A 122 -8.47 0.29 21.28
C GLY A 122 -8.68 -0.96 20.44
N LYS A 123 -9.18 -0.82 19.21
CA LYS A 123 -9.39 -1.93 18.26
C LYS A 123 -8.16 -2.23 17.42
N TYR A 124 -7.33 -1.21 17.16
CA TYR A 124 -6.08 -1.35 16.42
C TYR A 124 -5.05 -0.30 16.84
N PHE A 125 -3.78 -0.60 16.61
CA PHE A 125 -2.65 0.21 17.05
C PHE A 125 -1.66 0.39 15.91
N GLY A 126 -1.25 1.63 15.66
CA GLY A 126 -0.10 1.91 14.80
C GLY A 126 1.18 1.43 15.46
N PHE A 127 1.95 0.61 14.74
CA PHE A 127 3.25 0.12 15.21
C PHE A 127 4.43 0.77 14.46
N ALA A 128 4.16 1.30 13.27
CA ALA A 128 5.14 2.01 12.45
C ALA A 128 4.45 3.17 11.73
N ILE A 129 5.21 4.18 11.35
CA ILE A 129 4.76 5.29 10.51
C ILE A 129 5.31 5.07 9.12
N SER A 130 4.56 5.44 8.09
CA SER A 130 4.99 5.38 6.70
C SER A 130 4.40 6.54 5.91
N GLY A 131 5.16 6.97 4.90
CA GLY A 131 4.70 7.91 3.88
C GLY A 131 4.83 7.32 2.48
N TYR A 132 4.19 7.94 1.51
CA TYR A 132 4.23 7.49 0.11
C TYR A 132 5.12 8.41 -0.70
N GLY A 133 5.83 7.83 -1.68
CA GLY A 133 6.75 8.63 -2.46
C GLY A 133 7.21 7.95 -3.74
N LEU A 134 8.26 8.54 -4.29
CA LEU A 134 8.84 8.18 -5.57
C LEU A 134 10.24 7.63 -5.35
N MET A 135 10.46 6.42 -5.85
CA MET A 135 11.76 5.75 -5.86
C MET A 135 12.27 5.67 -7.29
N TRP A 136 13.55 5.92 -7.51
CA TRP A 136 14.14 5.77 -8.85
C TRP A 136 15.53 5.17 -8.82
N ASN A 137 15.90 4.49 -9.91
CA ASN A 137 17.23 3.95 -10.10
C ASN A 137 18.11 5.00 -10.76
N LYS A 138 19.19 5.44 -10.08
CA LYS A 138 20.13 6.48 -10.56
C LYS A 138 20.79 6.12 -11.88
N ASN A 139 21.19 4.87 -12.04
CA ASN A 139 21.88 4.41 -13.24
C ASN A 139 20.93 4.36 -14.44
N TYR A 140 19.68 3.88 -14.21
CA TYR A 140 18.63 3.87 -15.23
C TYR A 140 18.33 5.30 -15.72
N LEU A 141 18.07 6.24 -14.80
CA LEU A 141 17.75 7.61 -15.17
C LEU A 141 18.89 8.26 -15.97
N ARG A 142 20.15 8.02 -15.58
CA ARG A 142 21.31 8.50 -16.32
C ARG A 142 21.38 7.90 -17.72
N ALA A 143 21.23 6.60 -17.87
CA ALA A 143 21.28 5.88 -19.16
C ALA A 143 20.19 6.37 -20.12
N HIS A 144 18.99 6.60 -19.63
CA HIS A 144 17.84 7.08 -20.42
C HIS A 144 17.73 8.62 -20.48
N LYS A 145 18.68 9.35 -19.86
CA LYS A 145 18.70 10.83 -19.79
C LYS A 145 17.39 11.40 -19.20
N LEU A 146 16.80 10.71 -18.21
CA LEU A 146 15.55 11.12 -17.55
C LEU A 146 15.85 12.02 -16.34
N PRO A 147 15.05 13.07 -16.09
CA PRO A 147 15.15 13.84 -14.85
C PRO A 147 14.71 12.98 -13.65
N ALA A 148 15.23 13.29 -12.46
CA ALA A 148 14.70 12.70 -11.22
C ALA A 148 13.37 13.35 -10.86
N PRO A 149 12.32 12.57 -10.54
CA PRO A 149 11.03 13.10 -10.12
C PRO A 149 11.09 13.63 -8.68
N LYS A 150 10.25 14.62 -8.35
CA LYS A 150 10.14 15.19 -7.00
C LYS A 150 8.70 15.20 -6.51
N GLU A 151 7.75 15.44 -7.42
CA GLU A 151 6.33 15.62 -7.12
C GLU A 151 5.47 14.62 -7.89
N TRP A 152 4.25 14.38 -7.40
CA TRP A 152 3.29 13.52 -8.09
C TRP A 152 3.01 13.98 -9.52
N THR A 153 2.98 15.30 -9.73
CA THR A 153 2.77 15.90 -11.05
C THR A 153 3.88 15.62 -12.04
N ASP A 154 5.11 15.36 -11.58
CA ASP A 154 6.22 15.02 -12.46
C ASP A 154 6.00 13.70 -13.20
N LEU A 155 5.18 12.79 -12.63
CA LEU A 155 4.84 11.50 -13.26
C LEU A 155 4.08 11.66 -14.58
N THR A 156 3.54 12.85 -14.86
CA THR A 156 2.88 13.18 -16.14
C THR A 156 3.85 13.62 -17.23
N ASN A 157 5.16 13.71 -16.94
CA ASN A 157 6.17 14.12 -17.91
C ASN A 157 6.21 13.12 -19.09
N PRO A 158 6.07 13.58 -20.36
CA PRO A 158 6.11 12.70 -21.53
C PRO A 158 7.38 11.84 -21.63
N ARG A 159 8.51 12.34 -21.09
CA ARG A 159 9.78 11.59 -21.07
C ARG A 159 9.73 10.33 -20.24
N TYR A 160 8.78 10.20 -19.34
CA TYR A 160 8.59 9.00 -18.52
C TYR A 160 7.71 7.93 -19.18
N HIS A 161 7.25 8.16 -20.40
CA HIS A 161 6.40 7.18 -21.10
C HIS A 161 7.07 5.81 -21.24
N GLY A 162 6.51 4.80 -20.56
CA GLY A 162 7.04 3.44 -20.49
C GLY A 162 8.12 3.22 -19.43
N HIS A 163 8.45 4.22 -18.61
CA HIS A 163 9.51 4.14 -17.59
C HIS A 163 9.02 4.05 -16.16
N LEU A 164 7.70 4.21 -15.93
CA LEU A 164 7.10 4.13 -14.60
C LEU A 164 6.60 2.73 -14.26
N VAL A 165 6.57 2.41 -12.97
CA VAL A 165 5.97 1.19 -12.42
C VAL A 165 5.20 1.47 -11.15
N ILE A 166 4.01 0.85 -11.01
CA ILE A 166 3.15 0.89 -9.82
C ILE A 166 2.47 -0.48 -9.63
N SER A 167 1.85 -0.72 -8.49
CA SER A 167 0.88 -1.82 -8.30
C SER A 167 -0.56 -1.31 -8.43
N ALA A 168 -1.52 -2.19 -8.61
CA ALA A 168 -2.93 -1.80 -8.59
C ALA A 168 -3.45 -1.60 -7.14
N PRO A 169 -4.33 -0.61 -6.88
CA PRO A 169 -4.88 -0.36 -5.55
C PRO A 169 -5.78 -1.51 -5.05
N SER A 170 -6.42 -2.25 -5.94
CA SER A 170 -7.20 -3.45 -5.60
C SER A 170 -6.34 -4.58 -5.00
N ARG A 171 -5.04 -4.59 -5.30
CA ARG A 171 -4.07 -5.62 -4.88
C ARG A 171 -3.14 -5.17 -3.76
N SER A 172 -3.12 -3.86 -3.47
CA SER A 172 -2.17 -3.26 -2.53
C SER A 172 -2.83 -2.14 -1.72
N GLY A 173 -2.88 -2.31 -0.40
CA GLY A 173 -3.30 -1.24 0.51
C GLY A 173 -2.41 0.00 0.42
N THR A 174 -1.11 -0.19 0.22
CA THR A 174 -0.15 0.89 -0.05
C THR A 174 -0.57 1.72 -1.27
N THR A 175 -0.86 1.05 -2.38
CA THR A 175 -1.25 1.74 -3.62
C THR A 175 -2.62 2.40 -3.47
N HIS A 176 -3.58 1.76 -2.78
CA HIS A 176 -4.86 2.39 -2.48
C HIS A 176 -4.67 3.73 -1.75
N LEU A 177 -3.88 3.74 -0.68
CA LEU A 177 -3.63 4.97 0.08
C LEU A 177 -2.82 6.01 -0.72
N THR A 178 -1.95 5.59 -1.63
CA THR A 178 -1.28 6.51 -2.55
C THR A 178 -2.28 7.15 -3.51
N VAL A 179 -3.19 6.36 -4.10
CA VAL A 179 -4.26 6.86 -4.98
C VAL A 179 -5.16 7.83 -4.21
N GLU A 180 -5.61 7.46 -3.01
CA GLU A 180 -6.42 8.34 -2.15
C GLU A 180 -5.66 9.62 -1.75
N THR A 181 -4.37 9.52 -1.45
CA THR A 181 -3.52 10.70 -1.17
C THR A 181 -3.55 11.68 -2.35
N ILE A 182 -3.41 11.20 -3.58
CA ILE A 182 -3.46 12.02 -4.79
C ILE A 182 -4.87 12.61 -4.99
N LEU A 183 -5.92 11.81 -4.81
CA LEU A 183 -7.30 12.28 -4.94
C LEU A 183 -7.65 13.34 -3.90
N GLN A 184 -7.22 13.20 -2.66
CA GLN A 184 -7.48 14.16 -1.59
C GLN A 184 -6.58 15.41 -1.70
N ALA A 185 -5.36 15.28 -2.24
CA ALA A 185 -4.45 16.41 -2.45
C ALA A 185 -4.89 17.34 -3.59
N TYR A 186 -5.35 16.77 -4.69
CA TYR A 186 -5.66 17.52 -5.93
C TYR A 186 -7.16 17.65 -6.21
N GLY A 187 -8.03 16.99 -5.43
CA GLY A 187 -9.45 16.84 -5.72
C GLY A 187 -9.71 15.74 -6.75
N TRP A 188 -10.96 15.29 -6.82
CA TRP A 188 -11.37 14.11 -7.61
C TRP A 188 -10.98 14.22 -9.09
N GLU A 189 -11.43 15.28 -9.76
CA GLU A 189 -11.25 15.43 -11.21
C GLU A 189 -9.76 15.58 -11.60
N LYS A 190 -9.04 16.47 -10.90
CA LYS A 190 -7.61 16.68 -11.17
C LYS A 190 -6.77 15.48 -10.75
N GLY A 191 -7.11 14.86 -9.63
CA GLY A 191 -6.46 13.65 -9.12
C GLY A 191 -6.58 12.49 -10.11
N TRP A 192 -7.78 12.22 -10.61
CA TRP A 192 -7.97 11.21 -11.66
C TRP A 192 -7.27 11.57 -12.97
N GLY A 193 -7.27 12.83 -13.37
CA GLY A 193 -6.51 13.29 -14.52
C GLY A 193 -5.01 13.02 -14.40
N LEU A 194 -4.44 13.26 -13.20
CA LEU A 194 -3.05 12.93 -12.88
C LEU A 194 -2.80 11.42 -12.91
N LEU A 195 -3.68 10.63 -12.29
CA LEU A 195 -3.57 9.16 -12.24
C LEU A 195 -3.67 8.53 -13.63
N LEU A 196 -4.57 9.02 -14.48
CA LEU A 196 -4.73 8.55 -15.87
C LEU A 196 -3.54 8.92 -16.74
N ASN A 197 -3.01 10.12 -16.60
CA ASN A 197 -1.81 10.53 -17.36
C ASN A 197 -0.60 9.72 -16.91
N SER A 198 -0.32 9.65 -15.59
CA SER A 198 0.77 8.83 -15.08
C SER A 198 0.56 7.34 -15.40
N GLY A 199 -0.69 6.86 -15.40
CA GLY A 199 -1.07 5.53 -15.88
C GLY A 199 -0.65 5.26 -17.32
N GLY A 200 -0.82 6.25 -18.20
CA GLY A 200 -0.34 6.21 -19.57
C GLY A 200 1.19 6.19 -19.69
N ASN A 201 1.91 6.64 -18.69
CA ASN A 201 3.38 6.60 -18.62
C ASN A 201 3.94 5.31 -18.00
N MET A 202 3.09 4.47 -17.41
CA MET A 202 3.54 3.21 -16.83
C MET A 202 3.99 2.22 -17.91
N GLY A 203 5.13 1.58 -17.65
CA GLY A 203 5.58 0.44 -18.43
C GLY A 203 4.90 -0.84 -18.01
N THR A 204 4.57 -0.96 -16.69
CA THR A 204 3.85 -2.10 -16.12
C THR A 204 3.13 -1.74 -14.83
N ILE A 205 2.16 -2.61 -14.47
CA ILE A 205 1.44 -2.60 -13.18
C ILE A 205 1.70 -3.96 -12.52
N THR A 206 2.39 -3.96 -11.36
CA THR A 206 2.80 -5.20 -10.69
C THR A 206 1.64 -5.84 -9.92
N GLU A 207 1.76 -7.14 -9.68
CA GLU A 207 0.76 -7.90 -8.92
C GLU A 207 0.72 -7.51 -7.44
N ARG A 208 1.87 -7.15 -6.85
CA ARG A 208 2.00 -6.73 -5.45
C ARG A 208 2.91 -5.52 -5.33
N SER A 209 2.70 -4.73 -4.26
CA SER A 209 3.47 -3.50 -4.02
C SER A 209 4.99 -3.72 -3.94
N PHE A 210 5.46 -4.85 -3.43
CA PHE A 210 6.90 -5.15 -3.36
C PHE A 210 7.53 -5.48 -4.72
N GLY A 211 6.75 -5.86 -5.74
CA GLY A 211 7.26 -5.99 -7.12
C GLY A 211 7.68 -4.65 -7.72
N VAL A 212 7.20 -3.52 -7.18
CA VAL A 212 7.60 -2.19 -7.66
C VAL A 212 9.06 -1.88 -7.34
N PRO A 213 9.53 -1.92 -6.07
CA PRO A 213 10.94 -1.70 -5.76
C PRO A 213 11.86 -2.73 -6.42
N GLU A 214 11.45 -3.99 -6.55
CA GLU A 214 12.24 -5.01 -7.26
C GLU A 214 12.48 -4.63 -8.72
N ALA A 215 11.46 -4.15 -9.42
CA ALA A 215 11.55 -3.71 -10.81
C ALA A 215 12.43 -2.46 -10.98
N VAL A 216 12.44 -1.55 -9.98
CA VAL A 216 13.30 -0.36 -9.97
C VAL A 216 14.75 -0.73 -9.62
N ILE A 217 14.98 -1.56 -8.60
CA ILE A 217 16.32 -2.00 -8.18
C ILE A 217 17.01 -2.75 -9.31
N SER A 218 16.29 -3.67 -9.98
CA SER A 218 16.81 -4.45 -11.12
C SER A 218 16.94 -3.66 -12.41
N ALA A 219 16.58 -2.37 -12.41
CA ALA A 219 16.60 -1.50 -13.59
C ALA A 219 15.73 -2.01 -14.77
N GLN A 220 14.67 -2.75 -14.50
CA GLN A 220 13.62 -3.05 -15.49
C GLN A 220 12.80 -1.79 -15.80
N TYR A 221 12.55 -0.96 -14.78
CA TYR A 221 11.91 0.34 -14.89
C TYR A 221 12.71 1.39 -14.11
N GLY A 222 12.55 2.64 -14.51
CA GLY A 222 13.35 3.73 -13.94
C GLY A 222 12.79 4.30 -12.65
N ILE A 223 11.47 4.40 -12.54
CA ILE A 223 10.78 5.13 -11.48
C ILE A 223 9.60 4.29 -10.97
N GLY A 224 9.51 4.14 -9.65
CA GLY A 224 8.42 3.43 -8.96
C GLY A 224 7.70 4.30 -7.95
N VAL A 225 6.39 4.10 -7.86
CA VAL A 225 5.55 4.66 -6.79
C VAL A 225 5.50 3.67 -5.64
N VAL A 226 6.05 4.05 -4.49
CA VAL A 226 6.26 3.13 -3.36
C VAL A 226 5.91 3.76 -2.03
N ILE A 227 5.69 2.91 -1.02
CA ILE A 227 5.76 3.31 0.38
C ILE A 227 7.23 3.45 0.79
N ASP A 228 7.51 4.37 1.69
CA ASP A 228 8.85 4.85 2.06
C ASP A 228 9.85 3.76 2.42
N PHE A 229 9.45 2.79 3.23
CA PHE A 229 10.39 1.76 3.71
C PHE A 229 11.02 0.94 2.58
N PHE A 230 10.38 0.80 1.42
CA PHE A 230 11.00 0.15 0.26
C PHE A 230 12.17 0.97 -0.30
N GLY A 231 11.98 2.29 -0.39
CA GLY A 231 13.06 3.19 -0.80
C GLY A 231 14.17 3.25 0.25
N LEU A 232 13.81 3.40 1.52
CA LEU A 232 14.75 3.53 2.63
C LEU A 232 15.58 2.25 2.84
N SER A 233 14.96 1.07 2.80
CA SER A 233 15.69 -0.20 2.94
C SER A 233 16.60 -0.47 1.74
N ALA A 234 16.18 -0.14 0.53
CA ALA A 234 17.02 -0.26 -0.67
C ALA A 234 18.25 0.66 -0.59
N ILE A 235 18.07 1.91 -0.14
CA ILE A 235 19.19 2.86 0.08
C ILE A 235 20.11 2.34 1.17
N ALA A 236 19.57 1.89 2.32
CA ALA A 236 20.35 1.36 3.43
C ALA A 236 21.13 0.09 3.05
N SER A 237 20.61 -0.70 2.12
CA SER A 237 21.27 -1.89 1.55
C SER A 237 22.25 -1.56 0.42
N GLY A 238 22.53 -0.27 0.15
CA GLY A 238 23.51 0.16 -0.86
C GLY A 238 23.05 0.03 -2.31
N GLN A 239 21.75 -0.15 -2.57
CA GLN A 239 21.23 -0.20 -3.93
C GLN A 239 21.39 1.16 -4.64
N PRO A 240 21.54 1.19 -5.98
CA PRO A 240 21.75 2.43 -6.73
C PRO A 240 20.44 3.21 -6.94
N VAL A 241 19.69 3.40 -5.88
CA VAL A 241 18.39 4.08 -5.88
C VAL A 241 18.38 5.34 -5.03
N GLU A 242 17.37 6.16 -5.24
CA GLU A 242 17.01 7.29 -4.39
C GLU A 242 15.51 7.28 -4.16
N PHE A 243 15.08 8.01 -3.13
CA PHE A 243 13.67 8.12 -2.74
C PHE A 243 13.34 9.57 -2.34
N VAL A 244 12.14 10.03 -2.65
CA VAL A 244 11.63 11.35 -2.23
C VAL A 244 10.18 11.25 -1.77
N TYR A 245 9.85 12.05 -0.77
CA TYR A 245 8.46 12.35 -0.40
C TYR A 245 7.99 13.57 -1.20
N PRO A 246 6.96 13.45 -2.07
CA PRO A 246 6.32 14.62 -2.66
C PRO A 246 5.74 15.54 -1.58
N ALA A 247 5.70 16.85 -1.85
CA ALA A 247 5.20 17.82 -0.88
C ALA A 247 3.76 17.53 -0.44
N LEU A 248 2.91 17.11 -1.38
CA LEU A 248 1.53 16.70 -1.14
C LEU A 248 1.43 15.16 -0.99
N THR A 249 2.16 14.59 -0.03
CA THR A 249 1.98 13.19 0.39
C THR A 249 1.28 13.09 1.73
N SER A 250 0.75 11.90 2.05
CA SER A 250 0.23 11.58 3.39
C SER A 250 1.25 10.76 4.18
N VAL A 251 1.19 10.90 5.49
CA VAL A 251 1.94 10.09 6.46
C VAL A 251 0.93 9.42 7.36
N VAL A 252 0.94 8.10 7.39
CA VAL A 252 -0.06 7.29 8.07
C VAL A 252 0.58 6.17 8.89
N PRO A 253 -0.07 5.67 9.95
CA PRO A 253 0.42 4.50 10.67
C PRO A 253 0.17 3.23 9.87
N ALA A 254 1.12 2.32 9.95
CA ALA A 254 0.93 0.90 9.68
C ALA A 254 0.47 0.25 10.99
N SER A 255 -0.57 -0.58 10.95
CA SER A 255 -1.29 -0.97 12.15
C SER A 255 -1.37 -2.48 12.36
N VAL A 256 -1.69 -2.86 13.59
CA VAL A 256 -1.96 -4.21 14.07
C VAL A 256 -3.26 -4.21 14.86
N GLY A 257 -4.10 -5.21 14.65
CA GLY A 257 -5.35 -5.41 15.40
C GLY A 257 -5.55 -6.89 15.72
N ILE A 258 -6.20 -7.17 16.85
CA ILE A 258 -6.56 -8.51 17.26
C ILE A 258 -7.89 -8.87 16.59
N VAL A 259 -7.95 -10.03 15.98
CA VAL A 259 -9.16 -10.56 15.35
C VAL A 259 -10.12 -11.03 16.41
N LYS A 260 -11.38 -10.57 16.35
CA LYS A 260 -12.41 -10.94 17.31
C LYS A 260 -12.70 -12.44 17.26
N GLY A 261 -12.61 -13.09 18.42
CA GLY A 261 -12.83 -14.52 18.54
C GLY A 261 -11.71 -15.40 17.98
N GLY A 262 -10.54 -14.83 17.71
CA GLY A 262 -9.35 -15.58 17.31
C GLY A 262 -9.01 -16.70 18.29
N PRO A 263 -8.42 -17.83 17.81
CA PRO A 263 -8.22 -19.03 18.63
C PRO A 263 -7.18 -18.85 19.75
N ASN A 264 -6.25 -17.89 19.63
CA ASN A 264 -5.13 -17.73 20.57
C ASN A 264 -5.01 -16.30 21.13
N PRO A 265 -6.01 -15.80 21.89
CA PRO A 265 -6.11 -14.39 22.30
C PRO A 265 -4.92 -13.92 23.15
N ASP A 266 -4.41 -14.75 24.09
CA ASP A 266 -3.28 -14.38 24.94
C ASP A 266 -1.98 -14.23 24.13
N ASN A 267 -1.77 -15.07 23.13
CA ASN A 267 -0.61 -14.99 22.24
C ASN A 267 -0.71 -13.79 21.30
N ALA A 268 -1.93 -13.46 20.85
CA ALA A 268 -2.19 -12.24 20.10
C ALA A 268 -1.85 -10.98 20.92
N LEU A 269 -2.28 -10.92 22.18
CA LEU A 269 -1.94 -9.84 23.12
C LEU A 269 -0.41 -9.72 23.29
N ALA A 270 0.28 -10.84 23.50
CA ALA A 270 1.73 -10.85 23.65
C ALA A 270 2.44 -10.30 22.41
N PHE A 271 1.97 -10.67 21.20
CA PHE A 271 2.55 -10.19 19.95
C PHE A 271 2.31 -8.71 19.71
N VAL A 272 1.08 -8.21 19.94
CA VAL A 272 0.75 -6.77 19.81
C VAL A 272 1.58 -5.95 20.79
N ASN A 273 1.66 -6.36 22.06
CA ASN A 273 2.47 -5.67 23.07
C ASN A 273 3.96 -5.68 22.72
N TYR A 274 4.46 -6.79 22.14
CA TYR A 274 5.84 -6.87 21.66
C TYR A 274 6.11 -5.87 20.52
N LEU A 275 5.22 -5.78 19.50
CA LEU A 275 5.36 -4.82 18.40
C LEU A 275 5.46 -3.37 18.90
N LEU A 276 4.69 -3.03 19.94
CA LEU A 276 4.63 -1.67 20.51
C LEU A 276 5.72 -1.42 21.55
N SER A 277 6.40 -2.45 22.06
CA SER A 277 7.48 -2.31 23.03
C SER A 277 8.74 -1.68 22.43
N GLU A 278 9.61 -1.11 23.27
CA GLU A 278 10.91 -0.58 22.81
C GLU A 278 11.69 -1.60 21.97
N ALA A 279 11.70 -2.86 22.40
CA ALA A 279 12.41 -3.92 21.69
C ALA A 279 11.83 -4.18 20.29
N GLY A 280 10.50 -4.22 20.16
CA GLY A 280 9.83 -4.36 18.87
C GLY A 280 10.02 -3.14 17.99
N GLN A 281 10.00 -1.94 18.57
CA GLN A 281 10.19 -0.70 17.84
C GLN A 281 11.62 -0.51 17.32
N LEU A 282 12.64 -0.96 18.06
CA LEU A 282 14.04 -0.92 17.61
C LEU A 282 14.32 -1.84 16.41
N VAL A 283 13.53 -2.91 16.24
CA VAL A 283 13.59 -3.78 15.06
C VAL A 283 13.34 -2.99 13.77
N LEU A 284 12.53 -1.92 13.82
CA LEU A 284 12.20 -1.11 12.65
C LEU A 284 13.40 -0.35 12.06
N PHE A 285 14.46 -0.12 12.84
CA PHE A 285 15.66 0.54 12.34
C PHE A 285 16.63 -0.40 11.59
N SER A 286 16.39 -1.71 11.58
CA SER A 286 17.25 -2.61 10.82
C SER A 286 17.20 -2.28 9.33
N PRO A 287 18.35 -2.33 8.62
CA PRO A 287 18.46 -1.86 7.22
C PRO A 287 17.47 -2.53 6.27
N GLU A 288 17.21 -3.82 6.46
CA GLU A 288 16.29 -4.61 5.65
C GLU A 288 14.82 -4.25 5.85
N ILE A 289 14.48 -3.60 7.00
CA ILE A 289 13.11 -3.17 7.34
C ILE A 289 12.93 -1.68 7.10
N ALA A 290 13.83 -0.86 7.64
CA ALA A 290 13.92 0.60 7.47
C ALA A 290 12.57 1.33 7.59
N ARG A 291 11.81 1.06 8.67
CA ARG A 291 10.52 1.72 8.95
C ARG A 291 10.64 2.75 10.05
N LEU A 292 9.70 3.68 10.11
CA LEU A 292 9.69 4.77 11.08
C LEU A 292 8.94 4.32 12.35
N PRO A 293 9.63 4.18 13.51
CA PRO A 293 8.99 3.85 14.78
C PRO A 293 7.93 4.88 15.19
N VAL A 294 6.92 4.43 15.94
CA VAL A 294 5.87 5.31 16.52
C VAL A 294 6.30 5.99 17.83
N ILE A 295 7.46 5.61 18.39
CA ILE A 295 8.00 6.16 19.64
C ILE A 295 9.06 7.23 19.33
N PRO A 296 8.78 8.53 19.55
CA PRO A 296 9.65 9.63 19.14
C PRO A 296 11.05 9.64 19.75
N ASP A 297 11.19 9.25 21.03
CA ASP A 297 12.47 9.25 21.75
C ASP A 297 13.46 8.20 21.23
N LEU A 298 12.98 7.15 20.54
CA LEU A 298 13.85 6.14 19.93
C LEU A 298 14.66 6.65 18.75
N TYR A 299 14.28 7.78 18.15
CA TYR A 299 15.06 8.39 17.05
C TYR A 299 16.45 8.89 17.48
N ALA A 300 16.70 9.02 18.79
CA ALA A 300 18.05 9.22 19.31
C ALA A 300 18.98 8.02 19.06
N LYS A 301 18.42 6.81 18.84
CA LYS A 301 19.12 5.56 18.53
C LYS A 301 19.08 5.22 17.03
N ALA A 302 18.45 6.04 16.20
CA ALA A 302 18.31 5.82 14.76
C ALA A 302 19.68 5.91 14.04
N PRO A 303 19.84 5.24 12.89
CA PRO A 303 20.98 5.48 12.00
C PRO A 303 21.13 6.96 11.65
N LYS A 304 22.36 7.37 11.28
CA LYS A 304 22.63 8.74 10.84
C LYS A 304 21.73 9.11 9.66
N ASP A 305 21.21 10.33 9.66
CA ASP A 305 20.34 10.89 8.61
C ASP A 305 19.03 10.10 8.40
N TYR A 306 18.62 9.28 9.38
CA TYR A 306 17.35 8.56 9.32
C TYR A 306 16.16 9.52 9.40
N PRO A 307 15.14 9.39 8.54
CA PRO A 307 13.97 10.27 8.55
C PRO A 307 13.25 10.23 9.90
N ASN A 308 12.91 11.41 10.43
CA ASN A 308 12.16 11.54 11.68
C ASN A 308 10.84 12.26 11.42
N PRO A 309 9.70 11.55 11.37
CA PRO A 309 8.40 12.12 11.02
C PRO A 309 7.86 13.09 12.09
N PHE A 310 8.40 13.06 13.32
CA PHE A 310 8.02 13.97 14.40
C PHE A 310 8.76 15.32 14.37
N LYS A 311 9.87 15.41 13.63
CA LYS A 311 10.69 16.63 13.50
C LYS A 311 10.57 17.26 12.12
N SER A 312 10.33 16.48 11.06
CA SER A 312 10.19 16.96 9.69
C SER A 312 8.73 17.29 9.38
N LYS A 313 8.50 18.25 8.47
CA LYS A 313 7.17 18.50 7.90
C LYS A 313 6.87 17.45 6.82
N MET A 314 6.84 16.18 7.20
CA MET A 314 6.37 15.11 6.31
C MET A 314 4.85 15.11 6.27
N GLY A 315 4.27 14.94 5.07
CA GLY A 315 2.83 14.86 4.91
C GLY A 315 2.14 16.22 4.75
N GLY A 316 2.07 16.74 3.52
CA GLY A 316 1.34 17.98 3.20
C GLY A 316 -0.16 17.80 3.03
N VAL A 317 -0.66 16.56 3.04
CA VAL A 317 -2.07 16.23 2.88
C VAL A 317 -2.73 15.99 4.23
N ASN A 318 -3.81 16.71 4.49
CA ASN A 318 -4.70 16.39 5.61
C ASN A 318 -5.58 15.20 5.20
N PHE A 319 -5.05 14.00 5.38
CA PHE A 319 -5.69 12.77 4.93
C PHE A 319 -6.95 12.47 5.75
N ASN A 320 -8.06 12.29 5.04
CA ASN A 320 -9.34 11.87 5.62
C ASN A 320 -9.51 10.36 5.42
N ASP A 321 -9.29 9.59 6.46
CA ASP A 321 -9.34 8.13 6.45
C ASP A 321 -10.77 7.59 6.41
N GLU A 322 -11.75 8.31 6.99
CA GLU A 322 -13.17 7.96 6.89
C GLU A 322 -13.66 8.03 5.44
N LEU A 323 -13.28 9.10 4.71
CA LEU A 323 -13.55 9.20 3.28
C LEU A 323 -12.89 8.07 2.49
N SER A 324 -11.61 7.78 2.76
CA SER A 324 -10.85 6.70 2.12
C SER A 324 -11.51 5.33 2.35
N SER A 325 -11.81 5.00 3.61
CA SER A 325 -12.46 3.72 3.97
C SER A 325 -13.87 3.61 3.39
N GLY A 326 -14.62 4.72 3.39
CA GLY A 326 -16.01 4.77 2.91
C GLY A 326 -16.15 4.43 1.42
N ARG A 327 -15.18 4.87 0.58
CA ARG A 327 -15.20 4.67 -0.89
C ARG A 327 -14.12 3.72 -1.42
N ARG A 328 -13.44 2.98 -0.52
CA ARG A 328 -12.33 2.09 -0.85
C ARG A 328 -12.59 1.17 -2.03
N ASP A 329 -13.70 0.41 -1.96
CA ASP A 329 -14.01 -0.60 -2.98
C ASP A 329 -14.37 0.04 -4.33
N VAL A 330 -15.01 1.21 -4.30
CA VAL A 330 -15.33 2.00 -5.51
C VAL A 330 -14.07 2.51 -6.19
N VAL A 331 -13.14 3.14 -5.44
CA VAL A 331 -11.89 3.68 -5.98
C VAL A 331 -11.00 2.56 -6.54
N ASN A 332 -10.92 1.43 -5.84
CA ASN A 332 -10.13 0.28 -6.29
C ASN A 332 -10.68 -0.31 -7.59
N SER A 333 -11.99 -0.52 -7.66
CA SER A 333 -12.63 -1.05 -8.86
C SER A 333 -12.57 -0.06 -10.02
N LEU A 334 -12.79 1.23 -9.76
CA LEU A 334 -12.67 2.27 -10.78
C LEU A 334 -11.26 2.29 -11.39
N TYR A 335 -10.21 2.27 -10.54
CA TYR A 335 -8.83 2.21 -11.03
C TYR A 335 -8.58 0.98 -11.91
N ASP A 336 -9.09 -0.17 -11.50
CA ASP A 336 -8.92 -1.40 -12.28
C ASP A 336 -9.58 -1.30 -13.66
N HIS A 337 -10.82 -0.82 -13.74
CA HIS A 337 -11.57 -0.77 -15.01
C HIS A 337 -11.10 0.31 -15.97
N ILE A 338 -10.52 1.43 -15.46
CA ILE A 338 -10.06 2.51 -16.33
C ILE A 338 -8.53 2.56 -16.52
N ILE A 339 -7.73 1.91 -15.64
CA ILE A 339 -6.27 1.91 -15.74
C ILE A 339 -5.74 0.49 -15.88
N THR A 340 -5.94 -0.40 -14.87
CA THR A 340 -5.29 -1.71 -14.82
C THR A 340 -5.67 -2.58 -16.01
N PHE A 341 -6.97 -2.76 -16.26
CA PHE A 341 -7.47 -3.63 -17.34
C PHE A 341 -7.41 -2.99 -18.73
N ARG A 342 -7.24 -1.67 -18.78
CA ARG A 342 -7.13 -0.86 -20.01
C ARG A 342 -5.75 -0.22 -20.17
N HIS A 343 -4.74 -0.77 -19.48
CA HIS A 343 -3.41 -0.17 -19.45
C HIS A 343 -2.80 0.01 -20.84
N ARG A 344 -2.94 -0.98 -21.73
CA ARG A 344 -2.41 -0.89 -23.09
C ARG A 344 -3.08 0.25 -23.87
N GLU A 345 -4.40 0.30 -23.85
CA GLU A 345 -5.17 1.33 -24.55
C GLU A 345 -4.88 2.74 -24.04
N LEU A 346 -4.81 2.90 -22.72
CA LEU A 346 -4.44 4.17 -22.05
C LEU A 346 -3.02 4.61 -22.44
N ARG A 347 -2.06 3.69 -22.40
CA ARG A 347 -0.68 3.95 -22.78
C ARG A 347 -0.54 4.34 -24.26
N ASP A 348 -1.25 3.66 -25.14
CA ASP A 348 -1.27 3.95 -26.58
C ASP A 348 -1.86 5.34 -26.85
N ALA A 349 -2.94 5.72 -26.16
CA ALA A 349 -3.57 7.04 -26.28
C ALA A 349 -2.58 8.15 -25.86
N TRP A 350 -1.95 8.02 -24.67
CA TRP A 350 -0.95 8.99 -24.20
C TRP A 350 0.28 9.03 -25.10
N GLY A 351 0.76 7.89 -25.59
CA GLY A 351 1.85 7.86 -26.55
C GLY A 351 1.54 8.61 -27.85
N SER A 352 0.29 8.54 -28.35
CA SER A 352 -0.16 9.32 -29.50
C SER A 352 -0.26 10.81 -29.19
N ILE A 353 -0.76 11.17 -27.98
CA ILE A 353 -0.81 12.55 -27.50
C ILE A 353 0.60 13.17 -27.47
N TYR A 354 1.61 12.47 -26.91
CA TYR A 354 2.99 12.97 -26.86
C TYR A 354 3.60 13.15 -28.24
N LYS A 355 3.35 12.24 -29.17
CA LYS A 355 3.78 12.39 -30.57
C LYS A 355 3.16 13.62 -31.25
N ALA A 356 1.90 13.90 -30.95
CA ALA A 356 1.23 15.09 -31.46
C ALA A 356 1.78 16.39 -30.85
N GLU A 357 2.09 16.39 -29.54
CA GLU A 357 2.75 17.52 -28.88
C GLU A 357 4.12 17.82 -29.51
N GLU A 358 4.93 16.77 -29.72
CA GLU A 358 6.24 16.93 -30.36
C GLU A 358 6.11 17.45 -31.78
N ALA A 359 5.17 16.91 -32.58
CA ALA A 359 4.90 17.38 -33.93
C ALA A 359 4.50 18.88 -33.95
N LEU A 360 3.58 19.27 -33.05
CA LEU A 360 3.15 20.66 -32.92
C LEU A 360 4.25 21.62 -32.48
N THR A 361 5.18 21.19 -31.64
CA THR A 361 6.33 22.01 -31.21
C THR A 361 7.26 22.31 -32.38
N LYS A 362 7.37 21.39 -33.35
CA LYS A 362 8.23 21.51 -34.54
C LYS A 362 7.51 22.10 -35.74
N SER A 363 6.19 22.26 -35.67
CA SER A 363 5.33 22.62 -36.80
C SER A 363 5.50 24.07 -37.22
N LYS A 364 5.49 24.25 -38.54
CA LYS A 364 5.29 25.56 -39.24
C LYS A 364 4.00 25.61 -40.03
N SER A 365 3.09 24.65 -39.83
CA SER A 365 1.85 24.49 -40.56
C SER A 365 0.85 25.60 -40.24
N ALA A 366 0.10 26.06 -41.23
CA ALA A 366 -1.04 27.00 -41.07
C ALA A 366 -2.20 26.39 -40.23
N ASN A 367 -2.25 25.06 -40.11
CA ASN A 367 -3.31 24.31 -39.41
C ASN A 367 -3.04 24.09 -37.91
N THR A 368 -2.00 24.76 -37.36
CA THR A 368 -1.59 24.59 -35.95
C THR A 368 -2.71 24.89 -34.94
N ALA A 369 -3.60 25.84 -35.21
CA ALA A 369 -4.72 26.16 -34.29
C ALA A 369 -5.71 24.98 -34.19
N GLN A 370 -6.11 24.42 -35.33
CA GLN A 370 -7.00 23.27 -35.37
C GLN A 370 -6.35 22.01 -34.75
N ALA A 371 -5.07 21.78 -35.04
CA ALA A 371 -4.33 20.69 -34.45
C ALA A 371 -4.21 20.81 -32.91
N LYS A 372 -4.02 22.04 -32.37
CA LYS A 372 -4.05 22.29 -30.91
C LYS A 372 -5.41 21.97 -30.29
N THR A 373 -6.51 22.30 -30.99
CA THR A 373 -7.87 22.00 -30.53
C THR A 373 -8.08 20.48 -30.43
N LEU A 374 -7.69 19.71 -31.47
CA LEU A 374 -7.76 18.25 -31.46
C LEU A 374 -6.91 17.62 -30.36
N LEU A 375 -5.70 18.15 -30.14
CA LEU A 375 -4.83 17.69 -29.07
C LEU A 375 -5.41 17.96 -27.67
N ALA A 376 -6.01 19.14 -27.46
CA ALA A 376 -6.69 19.47 -26.20
C ALA A 376 -7.87 18.53 -25.94
N GLU A 377 -8.65 18.21 -26.97
CA GLU A 377 -9.74 17.22 -26.89
C GLU A 377 -9.21 15.82 -26.56
N ALA A 378 -8.12 15.37 -27.22
CA ALA A 378 -7.49 14.10 -26.94
C ALA A 378 -7.04 13.99 -25.48
N LYS A 379 -6.37 15.03 -24.94
CA LYS A 379 -5.96 15.08 -23.53
C LYS A 379 -7.16 15.01 -22.59
N LYS A 380 -8.21 15.76 -22.87
CA LYS A 380 -9.44 15.76 -22.09
C LYS A 380 -10.04 14.36 -22.02
N LEU A 381 -10.21 13.69 -23.17
CA LEU A 381 -10.74 12.32 -23.26
C LEU A 381 -9.89 11.31 -22.48
N ALA A 382 -8.56 11.40 -22.57
CA ALA A 382 -7.65 10.49 -21.89
C ALA A 382 -7.49 10.75 -20.38
N SER A 383 -8.02 11.86 -19.85
CA SER A 383 -7.87 12.30 -18.46
C SER A 383 -9.17 12.25 -17.65
N GLN A 384 -10.29 11.81 -18.23
CA GLN A 384 -11.59 11.83 -17.55
C GLN A 384 -11.92 10.53 -16.85
N ALA A 385 -12.37 10.63 -15.58
CA ALA A 385 -13.03 9.53 -14.89
C ALA A 385 -14.53 9.48 -15.25
N PRO A 386 -15.15 8.27 -15.33
CA PRO A 386 -16.56 8.09 -15.71
C PRO A 386 -17.57 8.46 -14.62
N ILE A 387 -17.10 8.73 -13.41
CA ILE A 387 -17.93 9.01 -12.22
C ILE A 387 -17.33 10.20 -11.47
N ASN A 388 -18.19 11.09 -10.94
CA ASN A 388 -17.76 12.22 -10.12
C ASN A 388 -17.65 11.85 -8.63
N ASP A 389 -17.01 12.71 -7.82
CA ASP A 389 -16.76 12.50 -6.40
C ASP A 389 -18.04 12.23 -5.59
N LYS A 390 -19.08 13.03 -5.84
CA LYS A 390 -20.37 12.91 -5.16
C LYS A 390 -20.98 11.52 -5.37
N ARG A 391 -21.00 11.02 -6.60
CA ARG A 391 -21.57 9.70 -6.91
C ARG A 391 -20.68 8.56 -6.44
N ALA A 392 -19.36 8.72 -6.47
CA ALA A 392 -18.41 7.72 -5.97
C ALA A 392 -18.48 7.54 -4.44
N SER A 393 -18.92 8.57 -3.71
CA SER A 393 -19.09 8.58 -2.25
C SER A 393 -20.55 8.32 -1.82
N ASP A 394 -21.47 8.15 -2.76
CA ASP A 394 -22.89 7.91 -2.49
C ASP A 394 -23.09 6.56 -1.79
N LYS A 395 -23.99 6.52 -0.79
CA LYS A 395 -24.27 5.31 0.01
C LYS A 395 -24.82 4.15 -0.82
N GLU A 396 -25.59 4.43 -1.86
CA GLU A 396 -26.10 3.40 -2.78
C GLU A 396 -24.93 2.75 -3.53
N VAL A 397 -24.03 3.56 -4.09
CA VAL A 397 -22.86 3.07 -4.84
C VAL A 397 -21.91 2.34 -3.91
N THR A 398 -21.47 2.96 -2.80
CA THR A 398 -20.54 2.31 -1.86
C THR A 398 -21.12 1.04 -1.26
N GLY A 399 -22.43 1.01 -0.98
CA GLY A 399 -23.15 -0.17 -0.52
C GLY A 399 -23.21 -1.29 -1.57
N ALA A 400 -23.39 -0.94 -2.86
CA ALA A 400 -23.39 -1.90 -3.97
C ALA A 400 -22.03 -2.60 -4.12
N PHE A 401 -20.93 -1.88 -3.92
CA PHE A 401 -19.58 -2.47 -3.98
C PHE A 401 -19.26 -3.35 -2.78
N LYS A 402 -19.77 -3.02 -1.57
CA LYS A 402 -19.65 -3.86 -0.37
C LYS A 402 -20.47 -5.16 -0.49
N SER A 403 -21.70 -5.07 -0.98
CA SER A 403 -22.62 -6.22 -1.11
C SER A 403 -22.46 -7.02 -2.41
N LYS A 404 -21.59 -6.56 -3.33
CA LYS A 404 -21.39 -7.15 -4.66
C LYS A 404 -22.71 -7.27 -5.46
N SER A 405 -23.55 -6.25 -5.38
CA SER A 405 -24.88 -6.22 -6.04
C SER A 405 -24.79 -6.05 -7.56
N GLY A 406 -25.93 -6.20 -8.25
CA GLY A 406 -26.02 -5.98 -9.70
C GLY A 406 -25.62 -4.56 -10.16
N LEU A 407 -25.85 -3.53 -9.34
CA LEU A 407 -25.40 -2.17 -9.61
C LEU A 407 -23.86 -2.07 -9.73
N LYS A 408 -23.12 -2.82 -8.91
CA LYS A 408 -21.64 -2.91 -9.05
C LYS A 408 -21.27 -3.37 -10.46
N ALA A 409 -21.79 -4.50 -10.91
CA ALA A 409 -21.46 -5.06 -12.23
C ALA A 409 -21.86 -4.14 -13.37
N GLN A 410 -22.99 -3.43 -13.24
CA GLN A 410 -23.43 -2.42 -14.19
C GLN A 410 -22.42 -1.28 -14.28
N LEU A 411 -22.04 -0.66 -13.17
CA LEU A 411 -21.08 0.44 -13.12
C LEU A 411 -19.71 0.04 -13.67
N GLU A 412 -19.21 -1.14 -13.32
CA GLU A 412 -17.94 -1.67 -13.83
C GLU A 412 -17.96 -1.81 -15.36
N THR A 413 -19.08 -2.29 -15.94
CA THR A 413 -19.27 -2.40 -17.38
C THR A 413 -19.34 -1.01 -18.06
N GLU A 414 -20.04 -0.07 -17.44
CA GLU A 414 -20.13 1.32 -17.91
C GLU A 414 -18.75 1.99 -17.90
N TRP A 415 -17.97 1.84 -16.83
CA TRP A 415 -16.62 2.41 -16.71
C TRP A 415 -15.66 1.85 -17.74
N GLU A 416 -15.69 0.54 -17.95
CA GLU A 416 -14.87 -0.12 -18.96
C GLU A 416 -15.19 0.35 -20.37
N THR A 417 -16.48 0.47 -20.71
CA THR A 417 -16.95 0.95 -22.00
C THR A 417 -16.57 2.41 -22.22
N PHE A 418 -16.73 3.24 -21.19
CA PHE A 418 -16.32 4.64 -21.20
C PHE A 418 -14.81 4.79 -21.45
N ALA A 419 -13.98 4.06 -20.71
CA ALA A 419 -12.54 4.13 -20.83
C ALA A 419 -12.08 3.72 -22.23
N ARG A 420 -12.56 2.58 -22.74
CA ARG A 420 -12.25 2.12 -24.09
C ARG A 420 -12.59 3.16 -25.14
N SER A 421 -13.84 3.65 -25.13
CA SER A 421 -14.30 4.64 -26.10
C SER A 421 -13.47 5.92 -26.04
N ASN A 422 -13.16 6.40 -24.84
CA ASN A 422 -12.39 7.64 -24.68
C ASN A 422 -10.94 7.48 -25.13
N TYR A 423 -10.30 6.36 -24.83
CA TYR A 423 -8.90 6.13 -25.24
C TYR A 423 -8.77 5.95 -26.74
N ASP A 424 -9.70 5.26 -27.39
CA ASP A 424 -9.73 5.12 -28.85
C ASP A 424 -9.93 6.49 -29.52
N LYS A 425 -10.89 7.30 -29.06
CA LYS A 425 -11.12 8.67 -29.56
C LYS A 425 -9.92 9.58 -29.29
N ALA A 426 -9.33 9.51 -28.09
CA ALA A 426 -8.14 10.30 -27.76
C ALA A 426 -6.97 9.99 -28.70
N LYS A 427 -6.72 8.71 -28.97
CA LYS A 427 -5.72 8.25 -29.91
C LYS A 427 -6.00 8.75 -31.33
N GLU A 428 -7.25 8.67 -31.80
CA GLU A 428 -7.67 9.18 -33.10
C GLU A 428 -7.44 10.68 -33.23
N GLN A 429 -7.94 11.50 -32.27
CA GLN A 429 -7.78 12.95 -32.28
C GLN A 429 -6.30 13.36 -32.24
N ALA A 430 -5.50 12.69 -31.41
CA ALA A 430 -4.05 12.94 -31.33
C ALA A 430 -3.34 12.64 -32.66
N ASN A 431 -3.68 11.52 -33.30
CA ASN A 431 -3.10 11.18 -34.60
C ASN A 431 -3.50 12.18 -35.69
N ARG A 432 -4.75 12.68 -35.71
CA ARG A 432 -5.21 13.75 -36.61
C ARG A 432 -4.45 15.05 -36.33
N ALA A 433 -4.27 15.42 -35.05
CA ALA A 433 -3.50 16.60 -34.65
C ALA A 433 -2.04 16.51 -35.15
N ALA A 434 -1.39 15.35 -34.99
CA ALA A 434 -0.03 15.12 -35.48
C ALA A 434 0.09 15.21 -37.01
N ALA A 435 -0.92 14.70 -37.75
CA ALA A 435 -0.95 14.80 -39.21
C ALA A 435 -1.11 16.25 -39.69
N MET A 436 -1.93 17.06 -39.03
CA MET A 436 -2.10 18.48 -39.33
C MET A 436 -0.89 19.35 -38.98
N ALA A 437 -0.07 18.90 -38.06
CA ALA A 437 1.13 19.61 -37.65
C ALA A 437 2.35 19.37 -38.57
N ARG A 438 2.26 18.43 -39.49
CA ARG A 438 3.26 18.14 -40.52
C ARG A 438 3.07 19.04 -41.71
#